data_359a08145967c021d2c0b7cb3bab27c0
#
_entry.id   359a08145967c021d2c0b7cb3bab27c0
#
_cell.length_a   1.000
_cell.length_b   1.000
_cell.length_c   1.000
_cell.angle_alpha   90.00
_cell.angle_beta   90.00
_cell.angle_gamma   90.00
#
_symmetry.space_group_name_H-M   'P 1'
#
loop_
_entity.id
_entity.type
_entity.pdbx_description
1 polymer ?
#
loop_
_entity_poly.entity_id
_entity_poly.type
_entity_poly.pdbx_seq_one_letter_code
_entity_poly.pdbx_strand_id
1 'polypeptide(L)'
;IVALGNMAASLADAGAEIGARNRLVAAVIESCVTGLEQFRAEGFAPFKTQWNSADVLRNQPIMVSDVNGQRRGFARGIDAQGALLLERDDGSRETVIAGDVSVRR
;
A
#
# COMPACT_ATOMS: atom_id res chain seq x y z
N ILE A 1 5.48 -1.67 17.15
CA ILE A 1 6.63 -1.82 16.24
C ILE A 1 7.52 -2.98 16.68
N VAL A 2 7.77 -3.13 17.96
CA VAL A 2 8.58 -4.23 18.47
C VAL A 2 8.03 -5.60 18.04
N ALA A 3 6.70 -5.73 17.98
CA ALA A 3 6.04 -6.97 17.56
C ALA A 3 6.28 -7.32 16.07
N LEU A 4 6.70 -6.36 15.25
CA LEU A 4 6.97 -6.59 13.84
C LEU A 4 8.40 -7.08 13.58
N GLY A 5 9.29 -6.93 14.56
CA GLY A 5 10.68 -7.39 14.44
C GLY A 5 11.38 -6.82 13.20
N ASN A 6 11.92 -7.72 12.38
CA ASN A 6 12.69 -7.34 11.20
C ASN A 6 11.85 -6.79 10.04
N MET A 7 10.52 -6.79 10.15
CA MET A 7 9.64 -6.30 9.09
C MET A 7 9.50 -4.78 9.11
N ALA A 8 9.83 -4.14 10.24
CA ALA A 8 9.76 -2.68 10.35
C ALA A 8 11.09 -2.04 9.96
N ALA A 9 11.01 -0.91 9.27
CA ALA A 9 12.19 -0.15 8.87
C ALA A 9 11.90 1.34 8.95
N SER A 10 12.96 2.14 9.08
CA SER A 10 12.90 3.60 9.09
C SER A 10 13.69 4.17 7.92
N LEU A 11 13.52 5.46 7.67
CA LEU A 11 14.32 6.14 6.65
C LEU A 11 15.80 6.22 7.07
N ALA A 12 16.08 6.28 8.37
CA ALA A 12 17.47 6.22 8.87
C ALA A 12 18.10 4.86 8.53
N ASP A 13 17.34 3.76 8.65
CA ASP A 13 17.80 2.43 8.26
C ASP A 13 18.10 2.34 6.76
N ALA A 14 17.40 3.12 5.94
CA ALA A 14 17.63 3.21 4.50
C ALA A 14 18.75 4.17 4.11
N GLY A 15 19.44 4.77 5.09
CA GLY A 15 20.58 5.65 4.86
C GLY A 15 20.26 7.14 4.81
N ALA A 16 19.04 7.56 5.16
CA ALA A 16 18.68 8.96 5.18
C ALA A 16 19.41 9.70 6.32
N GLU A 17 19.88 10.91 6.03
CA GLU A 17 20.54 11.73 7.02
C GLU A 17 19.53 12.37 7.99
N ILE A 18 19.89 12.42 9.29
CA ILE A 18 19.04 12.99 10.33
C ILE A 18 18.76 14.48 10.06
N GLY A 19 19.76 15.22 9.53
CA GLY A 19 19.60 16.65 9.23
C GLY A 19 18.70 16.96 8.04
N ALA A 20 18.23 15.96 7.30
CA ALA A 20 17.41 16.14 6.11
C ALA A 20 15.90 16.17 6.41
N ARG A 21 15.48 16.16 7.69
CA ARG A 21 14.08 16.07 8.08
C ARG A 21 13.21 17.16 7.42
N ASN A 22 13.62 18.41 7.48
CA ASN A 22 12.81 19.50 6.93
C ASN A 22 12.70 19.43 5.42
N ARG A 23 13.78 19.04 4.75
CA ARG A 23 13.75 18.84 3.29
C ARG A 23 12.86 17.68 2.91
N LEU A 24 12.89 16.60 3.69
CA LEU A 24 12.03 15.46 3.45
C LEU A 24 10.56 15.83 3.62
N VAL A 25 10.20 16.52 4.69
CA VAL A 25 8.83 16.97 4.93
C VAL A 25 8.35 17.88 3.80
N ALA A 26 9.20 18.84 3.39
CA ALA A 26 8.86 19.73 2.28
C ALA A 26 8.63 18.96 0.97
N ALA A 27 9.46 17.95 0.68
CA ALA A 27 9.32 17.12 -0.50
C ALA A 27 8.02 16.30 -0.46
N VAL A 28 7.65 15.76 0.71
CA VAL A 28 6.39 15.03 0.88
C VAL A 28 5.19 15.95 0.65
N ILE A 29 5.20 17.15 1.22
CA ILE A 29 4.12 18.13 1.04
C ILE A 29 3.99 18.50 -0.45
N GLU A 30 5.09 18.78 -1.11
CA GLU A 30 5.11 19.12 -2.53
C GLU A 30 4.55 17.97 -3.37
N SER A 31 4.96 16.75 -3.10
CA SER A 31 4.45 15.56 -3.80
C SER A 31 2.95 15.37 -3.57
N CYS A 32 2.46 15.62 -2.36
CA CYS A 32 1.04 15.54 -2.05
C CYS A 32 0.23 16.59 -2.83
N VAL A 33 0.71 17.82 -2.88
CA VAL A 33 0.03 18.90 -3.63
C VAL A 33 -0.01 18.55 -5.11
N THR A 34 1.12 18.16 -5.69
CA THR A 34 1.21 17.78 -7.10
C THR A 34 0.32 16.57 -7.39
N GLY A 35 0.31 15.57 -6.50
CA GLY A 35 -0.52 14.39 -6.63
C GLY A 35 -2.01 14.71 -6.58
N LEU A 36 -2.43 15.60 -5.68
CA LEU A 36 -3.83 16.02 -5.59
C LEU A 36 -4.28 16.79 -6.85
N GLU A 37 -3.42 17.63 -7.39
CA GLU A 37 -3.70 18.32 -8.64
C GLU A 37 -3.86 17.34 -9.81
N GLN A 38 -2.99 16.35 -9.88
CA GLN A 38 -3.06 15.31 -10.89
C GLN A 38 -4.33 14.47 -10.73
N PHE A 39 -4.68 14.10 -9.50
CA PHE A 39 -5.91 13.37 -9.23
C PHE A 39 -7.14 14.16 -9.65
N ARG A 40 -7.16 15.43 -9.35
CA ARG A 40 -8.26 16.33 -9.74
C ARG A 40 -8.43 16.38 -11.27
N ALA A 41 -7.32 16.40 -12.01
CA ALA A 41 -7.34 16.51 -13.46
C ALA A 41 -7.59 15.16 -14.16
N GLU A 42 -7.01 14.08 -13.68
CA GLU A 42 -6.91 12.81 -14.39
C GLU A 42 -7.59 11.63 -13.67
N GLY A 43 -8.02 11.83 -12.41
CA GLY A 43 -8.60 10.77 -11.60
C GLY A 43 -7.56 9.80 -11.06
N PHE A 44 -7.96 8.57 -10.76
CA PHE A 44 -7.14 7.58 -10.08
C PHE A 44 -6.24 6.77 -11.01
N ALA A 45 -6.58 6.65 -12.29
CA ALA A 45 -5.91 5.72 -13.21
C ALA A 45 -4.36 5.84 -13.23
N PRO A 46 -3.75 7.05 -13.28
CA PRO A 46 -2.30 7.15 -13.25
C PRO A 46 -1.68 6.61 -11.97
N PHE A 47 -2.37 6.80 -10.84
CA PHE A 47 -1.89 6.34 -9.53
C PHE A 47 -1.95 4.82 -9.42
N LYS A 48 -2.97 4.21 -10.01
CA LYS A 48 -3.09 2.75 -10.05
C LYS A 48 -1.87 2.11 -10.70
N THR A 49 -1.42 2.65 -11.83
CA THR A 49 -0.24 2.16 -12.54
C THR A 49 1.01 2.29 -11.69
N GLN A 50 1.21 3.45 -11.07
CA GLN A 50 2.34 3.68 -10.16
C GLN A 50 2.30 2.75 -8.95
N TRP A 51 1.14 2.59 -8.34
CA TRP A 51 0.96 1.71 -7.20
C TRP A 51 1.33 0.27 -7.55
N ASN A 52 0.77 -0.25 -8.64
CA ASN A 52 1.00 -1.64 -9.04
C ASN A 52 2.47 -1.91 -9.36
N SER A 53 3.21 -0.94 -9.86
CA SER A 53 4.64 -1.11 -10.13
C SER A 53 5.50 -1.11 -8.87
N ALA A 54 5.04 -0.46 -7.80
CA ALA A 54 5.76 -0.35 -6.52
C ALA A 54 5.26 -1.32 -5.46
N ASP A 55 4.18 -2.06 -5.72
CA ASP A 55 3.52 -2.91 -4.73
C ASP A 55 4.34 -4.16 -4.44
N VAL A 56 4.97 -4.19 -3.26
CA VAL A 56 5.81 -5.31 -2.84
C VAL A 56 5.00 -6.57 -2.50
N LEU A 57 3.70 -6.42 -2.25
CA LEU A 57 2.81 -7.55 -1.93
C LEU A 57 2.26 -8.23 -3.17
N ARG A 58 2.37 -7.61 -4.32
CA ARG A 58 1.78 -8.14 -5.56
C ARG A 58 2.30 -9.54 -5.85
N ASN A 59 1.36 -10.47 -6.08
CA ASN A 59 1.62 -11.88 -6.32
C ASN A 59 2.25 -12.62 -5.14
N GLN A 60 2.19 -12.03 -3.93
CA GLN A 60 2.66 -12.66 -2.71
C GLN A 60 1.50 -13.24 -1.90
N PRO A 61 1.73 -14.35 -1.18
CA PRO A 61 0.73 -14.84 -0.26
C PRO A 61 0.57 -13.88 0.90
N ILE A 62 -0.67 -13.53 1.22
CA ILE A 62 -1.00 -12.63 2.31
C ILE A 62 -2.16 -13.16 3.14
N MET A 63 -2.30 -12.65 4.34
CA MET A 63 -3.45 -12.86 5.20
C MET A 63 -4.13 -11.54 5.47
N VAL A 64 -5.44 -11.50 5.22
CA VAL A 64 -6.28 -10.32 5.48
C VAL A 64 -7.15 -10.60 6.69
N SER A 65 -7.10 -9.71 7.67
CA SER A 65 -7.92 -9.79 8.89
C SER A 65 -8.81 -8.56 8.96
N ASP A 66 -10.10 -8.78 9.16
CA ASP A 66 -11.07 -7.71 9.37
C ASP A 66 -12.22 -8.21 10.28
N VAL A 67 -13.31 -7.46 10.36
CA VAL A 67 -14.46 -7.82 11.20
C VAL A 67 -15.11 -9.15 10.78
N ASN A 68 -14.90 -9.58 9.54
CA ASN A 68 -15.44 -10.84 9.02
C ASN A 68 -14.51 -12.03 9.23
N GLY A 69 -13.36 -11.81 9.86
CA GLY A 69 -12.39 -12.86 10.17
C GLY A 69 -11.12 -12.76 9.37
N GLN A 70 -10.39 -13.88 9.31
CA GLN A 70 -9.12 -13.96 8.59
C GLN A 70 -9.30 -14.73 7.28
N ARG A 71 -8.67 -14.22 6.24
CA ARG A 71 -8.67 -14.85 4.91
C ARG A 71 -7.25 -14.89 4.36
N ARG A 72 -6.89 -15.99 3.73
CA ARG A 72 -5.61 -16.15 3.06
C ARG A 72 -5.79 -16.16 1.56
N GLY A 73 -4.79 -15.69 0.85
CA GLY A 73 -4.77 -15.70 -0.60
C GLY A 73 -3.55 -14.97 -1.13
N PHE A 74 -3.57 -14.70 -2.42
CA PHE A 74 -2.52 -13.94 -3.09
C PHE A 74 -3.01 -12.53 -3.36
N ALA A 75 -2.16 -11.55 -3.04
CA ALA A 75 -2.43 -10.17 -3.43
C ALA A 75 -2.25 -10.02 -4.95
N ARG A 76 -3.25 -9.44 -5.61
CA ARG A 76 -3.23 -9.26 -7.08
C ARG A 76 -3.30 -7.78 -7.48
N GLY A 77 -2.74 -6.91 -6.65
CA GLY A 77 -2.75 -5.48 -6.91
C GLY A 77 -4.04 -4.82 -6.46
N ILE A 78 -4.41 -3.75 -7.11
CA ILE A 78 -5.61 -2.98 -6.78
C ILE A 78 -6.51 -2.83 -8.01
N ASP A 79 -7.79 -2.61 -7.78
CA ASP A 79 -8.74 -2.35 -8.86
C ASP A 79 -8.80 -0.86 -9.23
N ALA A 80 -9.72 -0.50 -10.13
CA ALA A 80 -9.84 0.88 -10.62
C ALA A 80 -10.29 1.86 -9.53
N GLN A 81 -10.86 1.38 -8.43
CA GLN A 81 -11.28 2.17 -7.28
C GLN A 81 -10.25 2.16 -6.15
N GLY A 82 -9.12 1.49 -6.32
CA GLY A 82 -8.07 1.41 -5.31
C GLY A 82 -8.28 0.32 -4.27
N ALA A 83 -9.24 -0.58 -4.45
CA ALA A 83 -9.47 -1.69 -3.52
C ALA A 83 -8.47 -2.82 -3.78
N LEU A 84 -8.02 -3.47 -2.70
CA LEU A 84 -7.12 -4.61 -2.79
C LEU A 84 -7.83 -5.81 -3.44
N LEU A 85 -7.16 -6.44 -4.40
CA LEU A 85 -7.63 -7.67 -5.01
C LEU A 85 -6.96 -8.86 -4.32
N LEU A 86 -7.77 -9.72 -3.72
CA LEU A 86 -7.33 -10.94 -3.06
C LEU A 86 -7.82 -12.15 -3.85
N GLU A 87 -6.90 -12.97 -4.34
CA GLU A 87 -7.23 -14.22 -5.02
C GLU A 87 -7.08 -15.38 -4.05
N ARG A 88 -8.18 -16.10 -3.82
CA ARG A 88 -8.20 -17.24 -2.91
C ARG A 88 -7.67 -18.50 -3.58
N ASP A 89 -7.41 -19.54 -2.79
CA ASP A 89 -6.87 -20.81 -3.26
C ASP A 89 -7.78 -21.51 -4.27
N ASP A 90 -9.10 -21.27 -4.18
CA ASP A 90 -10.09 -21.83 -5.11
C ASP A 90 -10.19 -21.05 -6.43
N GLY A 91 -9.37 -20.03 -6.61
CA GLY A 91 -9.36 -19.17 -7.80
C GLY A 91 -10.36 -18.03 -7.76
N SER A 92 -11.21 -17.95 -6.73
CA SER A 92 -12.14 -16.83 -6.58
C SER A 92 -11.40 -15.57 -6.16
N ARG A 93 -11.93 -14.40 -6.58
CA ARG A 93 -11.37 -13.10 -6.22
C ARG A 93 -12.29 -12.34 -5.30
N GLU A 94 -11.71 -11.70 -4.31
CA GLU A 94 -12.40 -10.83 -3.38
C GLU A 94 -11.82 -9.43 -3.47
N THR A 95 -12.69 -8.43 -3.41
CA THR A 95 -12.29 -7.03 -3.34
C THR A 95 -12.32 -6.61 -1.88
N VAL A 96 -11.18 -6.18 -1.36
CA VAL A 96 -11.04 -5.75 0.03
C VAL A 96 -11.04 -4.23 0.06
N ILE A 97 -12.08 -3.65 0.67
CA ILE A 97 -12.27 -2.20 0.75
C ILE A 97 -11.74 -1.71 2.10
N ALA A 98 -11.29 -0.46 2.12
CA ALA A 98 -10.76 0.17 3.33
C ALA A 98 -11.74 0.12 4.52
N GLY A 99 -11.21 0.14 5.71
CA GLY A 99 -11.89 0.01 6.99
C GLY A 99 -10.89 -0.55 7.98
N ASP A 100 -11.37 -1.26 8.98
CA ASP A 100 -10.49 -1.90 9.96
C ASP A 100 -9.91 -3.20 9.38
N VAL A 101 -9.03 -3.07 8.42
CA VAL A 101 -8.39 -4.18 7.72
C VAL A 101 -6.92 -4.24 8.09
N SER A 102 -6.44 -5.42 8.43
CA SER A 102 -5.02 -5.69 8.63
C SER A 102 -4.55 -6.67 7.56
N VAL A 103 -3.46 -6.35 6.90
CA VAL A 103 -2.85 -7.18 5.86
C VAL A 103 -1.48 -7.63 6.35
N ARG A 104 -1.21 -8.92 6.33
CA ARG A 104 0.06 -9.51 6.75
C ARG A 104 0.62 -10.40 5.65
N ARG A 105 1.92 -10.30 5.54
CA ARG A 105 2.69 -11.09 4.57
C ARG A 105 3.01 -12.49 5.09
#